data_d9583e359471c53b8188aa3a1d194d6b
#
_entry.id   d9583e359471c53b8188aa3a1d194d6b
#
_cell.length_a   1.000
_cell.length_b   1.000
_cell.length_c   1.000
_cell.angle_alpha   90.00
_cell.angle_beta   90.00
_cell.angle_gamma   90.00
#
_symmetry.space_group_name_H-M   'P 1'
#
loop_
_entity.id
_entity.type
_entity.pdbx_description
1 polymer ?
#
loop_
_entity_poly.entity_id
_entity_poly.type
_entity_poly.pdbx_seq_one_letter_code
_entity_poly.pdbx_strand_id
1 'polypeptide(L)'
;GLVNRDRAEADLPPVERDEVAERAGQRHVDDMVKHGFTAHWGTDGSVPEQRYTEAGGVHFAQENAACFFDGTARELDPNPTFSPDQLEQIESAFVHETPPNDGHRKNILKKWHNKLGVGLGKPVGIEQPCMAQEFVDEYGEYDGLPQRATLGQKISVAGEIHAPAEFGGVGLARIEPAKKLGAAHLNGTSSYPVPNPDDLYFPAGFKTPKPVKLEGKRF
;
A
#
# COMPACT_ATOMS: atom_id res chain seq x y z
N GLY A 1 10.34 13.73 -8.35
CA GLY A 1 9.41 14.24 -7.33
C GLY A 1 10.04 14.20 -5.94
N LEU A 2 9.30 14.63 -4.91
CA LEU A 2 9.81 14.82 -3.53
C LEU A 2 10.37 13.50 -2.95
N VAL A 3 9.61 12.42 -2.98
CA VAL A 3 10.06 11.10 -2.54
C VAL A 3 11.42 10.71 -3.14
N ASN A 4 11.62 10.91 -4.44
CA ASN A 4 12.89 10.57 -5.09
C ASN A 4 14.04 11.51 -4.72
N ARG A 5 13.75 12.75 -4.34
CA ARG A 5 14.75 13.64 -3.74
C ARG A 5 15.22 13.06 -2.39
N ASP A 6 14.29 12.72 -1.51
CA ASP A 6 14.59 12.26 -0.15
C ASP A 6 15.28 10.88 -0.18
N ARG A 7 14.92 10.04 -1.14
CA ARG A 7 15.61 8.76 -1.39
C ARG A 7 17.05 8.98 -1.90
N ALA A 8 17.26 9.95 -2.79
CA ALA A 8 18.59 10.28 -3.28
C ALA A 8 19.49 10.84 -2.17
N GLU A 9 18.97 11.63 -1.25
CA GLU A 9 19.68 12.11 -0.07
C GLU A 9 20.10 10.97 0.88
N ALA A 10 19.40 9.85 0.81
CA ALA A 10 19.72 8.62 1.57
C ALA A 10 20.48 7.56 0.74
N ASP A 11 21.06 7.93 -0.41
CA ASP A 11 21.77 7.03 -1.33
C ASP A 11 20.93 5.82 -1.81
N LEU A 12 19.61 6.01 -1.95
CA LEU A 12 18.69 4.97 -2.39
C LEU A 12 18.29 5.16 -3.86
N PRO A 13 18.03 4.06 -4.59
CA PRO A 13 17.53 4.16 -5.95
C PRO A 13 16.15 4.84 -5.99
N PRO A 14 15.84 5.56 -7.09
CA PRO A 14 14.53 6.17 -7.26
C PRO A 14 13.45 5.10 -7.40
N VAL A 15 12.21 5.48 -7.05
CA VAL A 15 11.00 4.75 -7.38
C VAL A 15 10.40 5.28 -8.67
N GLU A 16 9.80 4.40 -9.47
CA GLU A 16 9.10 4.74 -10.69
C GLU A 16 7.59 4.89 -10.42
N ARG A 17 6.89 5.63 -11.28
CA ARG A 17 5.45 5.81 -11.18
C ARG A 17 4.70 4.50 -11.44
N ASP A 18 3.71 4.19 -10.59
CA ASP A 18 2.75 3.10 -10.75
C ASP A 18 1.33 3.66 -10.81
N GLU A 19 0.67 3.53 -11.97
CA GLU A 19 -0.69 4.04 -12.17
C GLU A 19 -1.75 3.21 -11.44
N VAL A 20 -1.48 1.95 -11.13
CA VAL A 20 -2.39 1.10 -10.35
C VAL A 20 -2.37 1.54 -8.89
N ALA A 21 -1.18 1.76 -8.35
CA ALA A 21 -0.97 2.29 -7.01
C ALA A 21 -1.56 3.71 -6.87
N GLU A 22 -1.41 4.55 -7.91
CA GLU A 22 -2.03 5.88 -7.95
C GLU A 22 -3.57 5.81 -7.83
N ARG A 23 -4.21 4.90 -8.57
CA ARG A 23 -5.68 4.70 -8.44
C ARG A 23 -6.10 4.19 -7.07
N ALA A 24 -5.32 3.30 -6.46
CA ALA A 24 -5.58 2.79 -5.12
C ALA A 24 -5.46 3.91 -4.07
N GLY A 25 -4.38 4.69 -4.12
CA GLY A 25 -4.16 5.83 -3.25
C GLY A 25 -5.21 6.93 -3.44
N GLN A 26 -5.61 7.23 -4.70
CA GLN A 26 -6.66 8.22 -4.97
C GLN A 26 -8.01 7.80 -4.37
N ARG A 27 -8.41 6.52 -4.53
CA ARG A 27 -9.62 5.98 -3.89
C ARG A 27 -9.59 6.20 -2.38
N HIS A 28 -8.43 6.00 -1.76
CA HIS A 28 -8.30 6.16 -0.32
C HIS A 28 -8.36 7.63 0.13
N VAL A 29 -7.71 8.52 -0.61
CA VAL A 29 -7.81 9.97 -0.38
C VAL A 29 -9.24 10.45 -0.50
N ASP A 30 -9.97 10.00 -1.52
CA ASP A 30 -11.38 10.33 -1.71
C ASP A 30 -12.24 9.90 -0.51
N ASP A 31 -11.98 8.71 0.03
CA ASP A 31 -12.67 8.18 1.20
C ASP A 31 -12.33 8.98 2.47
N MET A 32 -11.05 9.29 2.70
CA MET A 32 -10.59 10.10 3.83
C MET A 32 -11.24 11.49 3.83
N VAL A 33 -11.26 12.17 2.69
CA VAL A 33 -11.89 13.51 2.57
C VAL A 33 -13.39 13.43 2.80
N LYS A 34 -14.09 12.49 2.13
CA LYS A 34 -15.55 12.36 2.22
C LYS A 34 -16.05 12.06 3.63
N HIS A 35 -15.22 11.41 4.44
CA HIS A 35 -15.65 10.96 5.77
C HIS A 35 -14.90 11.62 6.94
N GLY A 36 -13.88 12.44 6.67
CA GLY A 36 -13.16 13.23 7.68
C GLY A 36 -12.29 12.38 8.61
N PHE A 37 -11.49 11.48 8.05
CA PHE A 37 -10.59 10.64 8.84
C PHE A 37 -9.20 10.53 8.21
N THR A 38 -8.24 10.05 9.01
CA THR A 38 -6.92 9.58 8.55
C THR A 38 -6.63 8.23 9.18
N ALA A 39 -6.51 7.21 8.36
CA ALA A 39 -6.20 5.83 8.76
C ALA A 39 -5.74 5.02 7.56
N HIS A 40 -5.20 3.82 7.77
CA HIS A 40 -4.88 2.89 6.67
C HIS A 40 -6.10 2.06 6.22
N TRP A 41 -7.13 1.89 7.08
CA TRP A 41 -8.39 1.27 6.68
C TRP A 41 -9.31 2.29 6.01
N GLY A 42 -10.03 1.85 4.99
CA GLY A 42 -11.15 2.61 4.42
C GLY A 42 -12.44 2.45 5.22
N THR A 43 -13.44 3.29 4.94
CA THR A 43 -14.79 3.16 5.54
C THR A 43 -15.48 1.85 5.17
N ASP A 44 -15.10 1.22 4.08
CA ASP A 44 -15.54 -0.13 3.68
C ASP A 44 -14.76 -1.26 4.37
N GLY A 45 -13.75 -0.91 5.18
CA GLY A 45 -12.86 -1.83 5.87
C GLY A 45 -11.71 -2.35 5.00
N SER A 46 -11.55 -1.82 3.79
CA SER A 46 -10.43 -2.19 2.91
C SER A 46 -9.10 -1.72 3.50
N VAL A 47 -8.06 -2.49 3.24
CA VAL A 47 -6.66 -2.19 3.58
C VAL A 47 -5.87 -1.81 2.32
N PRO A 48 -4.67 -1.21 2.43
CA PRO A 48 -3.90 -0.76 1.26
C PRO A 48 -3.72 -1.83 0.18
N GLU A 49 -3.29 -3.03 0.56
CA GLU A 49 -3.06 -4.13 -0.40
C GLU A 49 -4.35 -4.58 -1.08
N GLN A 50 -5.48 -4.54 -0.37
CA GLN A 50 -6.78 -4.85 -0.97
C GLN A 50 -7.16 -3.81 -2.00
N ARG A 51 -7.02 -2.51 -1.69
CA ARG A 51 -7.30 -1.42 -2.63
C ARG A 51 -6.40 -1.50 -3.87
N TYR A 52 -5.11 -1.80 -3.67
CA TYR A 52 -4.17 -2.01 -4.77
C TYR A 52 -4.57 -3.20 -5.64
N THR A 53 -4.91 -4.35 -5.04
CA THR A 53 -5.38 -5.54 -5.77
C THR A 53 -6.69 -5.28 -6.51
N GLU A 54 -7.65 -4.59 -5.90
CA GLU A 54 -8.93 -4.22 -6.54
C GLU A 54 -8.74 -3.22 -7.69
N ALA A 55 -7.69 -2.39 -7.64
CA ALA A 55 -7.28 -1.52 -8.75
C ALA A 55 -6.56 -2.26 -9.89
N GLY A 56 -6.26 -3.55 -9.72
CA GLY A 56 -5.59 -4.42 -10.70
C GLY A 56 -4.13 -4.76 -10.39
N GLY A 57 -3.64 -4.39 -9.21
CA GLY A 57 -2.29 -4.71 -8.76
C GLY A 57 -2.11 -6.16 -8.33
N VAL A 58 -0.88 -6.65 -8.43
CA VAL A 58 -0.52 -8.03 -8.08
C VAL A 58 0.75 -8.11 -7.23
N HIS A 59 1.32 -6.96 -6.89
CA HIS A 59 2.55 -6.88 -6.11
C HIS A 59 2.26 -6.48 -4.66
N PHE A 60 3.28 -6.54 -3.82
CA PHE A 60 3.17 -6.08 -2.45
C PHE A 60 3.11 -4.55 -2.41
N ALA A 61 2.15 -4.00 -1.67
CA ALA A 61 1.98 -2.56 -1.50
C ALA A 61 2.02 -2.15 -0.02
N GLN A 62 2.59 -0.98 0.28
CA GLN A 62 2.57 -0.33 1.58
C GLN A 62 2.19 1.15 1.43
N GLU A 63 1.46 1.68 2.40
CA GLU A 63 0.90 3.03 2.32
C GLU A 63 1.48 3.98 3.37
N ASN A 64 1.70 5.23 2.95
CA ASN A 64 1.72 6.40 3.82
C ASN A 64 0.45 7.21 3.56
N ALA A 65 -0.22 7.66 4.60
CA ALA A 65 -1.43 8.45 4.48
C ALA A 65 -1.43 9.66 5.43
N ALA A 66 -1.83 10.80 4.91
CA ALA A 66 -2.08 12.00 5.69
C ALA A 66 -3.30 12.73 5.15
N CYS A 67 -4.13 13.22 6.04
CA CYS A 67 -5.31 14.02 5.71
C CYS A 67 -5.65 14.96 6.85
N PHE A 68 -6.30 16.07 6.53
CA PHE A 68 -6.96 16.86 7.55
C PHE A 68 -8.15 16.07 8.12
N PHE A 69 -8.16 15.88 9.41
CA PHE A 69 -9.23 15.12 10.07
C PHE A 69 -9.76 15.85 11.30
N ASP A 70 -11.06 15.94 11.41
CA ASP A 70 -11.81 16.45 12.58
C ASP A 70 -13.10 15.67 12.78
N GLY A 71 -13.24 14.53 12.10
CA GLY A 71 -14.45 13.71 12.10
C GLY A 71 -15.59 14.29 11.23
N THR A 72 -15.34 15.36 10.49
CA THR A 72 -16.35 16.03 9.67
C THR A 72 -16.24 15.58 8.22
N ALA A 73 -17.30 14.97 7.70
CA ALA A 73 -17.43 14.65 6.28
C ALA A 73 -17.43 15.93 5.43
N ARG A 74 -16.70 15.91 4.32
CA ARG A 74 -16.59 17.06 3.40
C ARG A 74 -16.70 16.60 1.95
N GLU A 75 -17.07 17.54 1.10
CA GLU A 75 -17.03 17.34 -0.34
C GLU A 75 -15.59 17.46 -0.83
N LEU A 76 -15.22 16.60 -1.77
CA LEU A 76 -13.97 16.75 -2.53
C LEU A 76 -14.06 17.97 -3.44
N ASP A 77 -13.01 18.77 -3.46
CA ASP A 77 -12.85 19.79 -4.49
C ASP A 77 -12.68 19.08 -5.85
N PRO A 78 -13.56 19.32 -6.82
CA PRO A 78 -13.48 18.67 -8.13
C PRO A 78 -12.32 19.18 -9.00
N ASN A 79 -11.72 20.30 -8.64
CA ASN A 79 -10.61 20.93 -9.36
C ASN A 79 -9.52 21.41 -8.38
N PRO A 80 -8.96 20.53 -7.58
CA PRO A 80 -8.02 20.94 -6.55
C PRO A 80 -6.73 21.47 -7.17
N THR A 81 -6.21 22.56 -6.61
CA THR A 81 -4.87 23.05 -6.93
C THR A 81 -3.93 22.80 -5.77
N PHE A 82 -2.72 22.37 -6.06
CA PHE A 82 -1.70 22.06 -5.06
C PHE A 82 -0.48 22.97 -5.29
N SER A 83 -0.09 23.72 -4.27
CA SER A 83 1.17 24.46 -4.33
C SER A 83 2.35 23.52 -4.01
N PRO A 84 3.55 23.81 -4.53
CA PRO A 84 4.75 23.07 -4.14
C PRO A 84 4.96 23.03 -2.62
N ASP A 85 4.70 24.14 -1.92
CA ASP A 85 4.88 24.24 -0.48
C ASP A 85 3.93 23.32 0.31
N GLN A 86 2.69 23.16 -0.15
CA GLN A 86 1.73 22.25 0.47
C GLN A 86 2.18 20.79 0.37
N LEU A 87 2.69 20.38 -0.80
CA LEU A 87 3.19 19.03 -1.02
C LEU A 87 4.49 18.79 -0.25
N GLU A 88 5.39 19.77 -0.25
CA GLU A 88 6.64 19.72 0.52
C GLU A 88 6.37 19.58 2.03
N GLN A 89 5.36 20.28 2.54
CA GLN A 89 5.01 20.22 3.96
C GLN A 89 4.59 18.80 4.38
N ILE A 90 3.78 18.11 3.57
CA ILE A 90 3.36 16.72 3.86
C ILE A 90 4.54 15.78 3.75
N GLU A 91 5.30 15.86 2.65
CA GLU A 91 6.48 15.01 2.45
C GLU A 91 7.50 15.19 3.58
N SER A 92 7.78 16.45 3.96
CA SER A 92 8.66 16.78 5.06
C SER A 92 8.17 16.20 6.39
N ALA A 93 6.86 16.23 6.66
CA ALA A 93 6.28 15.62 7.85
C ALA A 93 6.51 14.10 7.89
N PHE A 94 6.42 13.42 6.74
CA PHE A 94 6.67 12.00 6.64
C PHE A 94 8.16 11.64 6.79
N VAL A 95 9.03 12.30 6.03
CA VAL A 95 10.45 11.91 5.97
C VAL A 95 11.24 12.30 7.21
N HIS A 96 10.80 13.30 7.98
CA HIS A 96 11.46 13.74 9.21
C HIS A 96 10.88 13.12 10.49
N GLU A 97 10.01 12.13 10.36
CA GLU A 97 9.58 11.34 11.53
C GLU A 97 10.76 10.72 12.26
N THR A 98 10.63 10.60 13.58
CA THR A 98 11.68 10.03 14.45
C THR A 98 11.15 8.82 15.20
N PRO A 99 12.01 7.82 15.49
CA PRO A 99 11.62 6.67 16.30
C PRO A 99 11.04 7.06 17.67
N PRO A 100 10.03 6.32 18.17
CA PRO A 100 9.49 5.08 17.61
C PRO A 100 8.40 5.29 16.53
N ASN A 101 7.98 6.53 16.27
CA ASN A 101 6.86 6.87 15.38
C ASN A 101 7.38 7.34 14.01
N ASP A 102 8.12 6.48 13.33
CA ASP A 102 8.82 6.78 12.08
C ASP A 102 8.38 5.85 10.93
N GLY A 103 7.12 5.44 10.94
CA GLY A 103 6.55 4.50 9.97
C GLY A 103 6.56 5.03 8.55
N HIS A 104 6.14 6.29 8.34
CA HIS A 104 6.13 6.92 7.03
C HIS A 104 7.55 7.09 6.47
N ARG A 105 8.48 7.56 7.32
CA ARG A 105 9.90 7.65 6.96
C ARG A 105 10.47 6.30 6.53
N LYS A 106 10.17 5.23 7.26
CA LYS A 106 10.63 3.88 6.94
C LYS A 106 10.13 3.40 5.58
N ASN A 107 8.89 3.72 5.22
CA ASN A 107 8.36 3.42 3.90
C ASN A 107 9.07 4.22 2.81
N ILE A 108 9.24 5.54 2.96
CA ILE A 108 9.95 6.36 1.97
C ILE A 108 11.38 5.83 1.74
N LEU A 109 12.07 5.45 2.81
CA LEU A 109 13.47 5.03 2.78
C LEU A 109 13.67 3.51 2.69
N LYS A 110 12.63 2.74 2.47
CA LYS A 110 12.75 1.30 2.28
C LYS A 110 13.44 0.99 0.94
N LYS A 111 14.58 0.33 1.02
CA LYS A 111 15.44 0.02 -0.13
C LYS A 111 14.72 -0.72 -1.26
N TRP A 112 13.78 -1.60 -0.90
CA TRP A 112 13.16 -2.52 -1.84
C TRP A 112 11.96 -1.95 -2.58
N HIS A 113 11.41 -0.81 -2.16
CA HIS A 113 10.39 -0.14 -2.96
C HIS A 113 10.98 0.36 -4.27
N ASN A 114 10.38 -0.03 -5.39
CA ASN A 114 10.80 0.36 -6.73
C ASN A 114 9.72 1.05 -7.54
N LYS A 115 8.47 1.06 -7.05
CA LYS A 115 7.34 1.78 -7.66
C LYS A 115 6.60 2.59 -6.60
N LEU A 116 5.89 3.62 -7.07
CA LEU A 116 5.10 4.54 -6.24
C LEU A 116 3.89 5.07 -7.00
N GLY A 117 2.72 5.00 -6.40
CA GLY A 117 1.55 5.77 -6.78
C GLY A 117 1.20 6.81 -5.73
N VAL A 118 0.71 7.98 -6.13
CA VAL A 118 0.32 9.04 -5.21
C VAL A 118 -1.10 9.50 -5.50
N GLY A 119 -1.99 9.34 -4.53
CA GLY A 119 -3.30 9.96 -4.51
C GLY A 119 -3.24 11.32 -3.82
N LEU A 120 -3.95 12.31 -4.36
CA LEU A 120 -4.04 13.66 -3.82
C LEU A 120 -5.48 14.18 -3.88
N GLY A 121 -5.89 14.92 -2.88
CA GLY A 121 -7.20 15.56 -2.85
C GLY A 121 -7.26 16.70 -1.84
N LYS A 122 -8.25 17.56 -1.98
CA LYS A 122 -8.58 18.59 -1.01
C LYS A 122 -10.07 18.57 -0.70
N PRO A 123 -10.46 18.81 0.56
CA PRO A 123 -11.84 19.19 0.86
C PRO A 123 -12.16 20.59 0.31
N VAL A 124 -13.39 20.80 -0.11
CA VAL A 124 -13.87 22.13 -0.48
C VAL A 124 -13.66 23.10 0.70
N GLY A 125 -13.03 24.24 0.41
CA GLY A 125 -12.78 25.30 1.39
C GLY A 125 -11.66 25.01 2.41
N ILE A 126 -10.92 23.90 2.25
CA ILE A 126 -9.74 23.56 3.05
C ILE A 126 -8.50 23.59 2.16
N GLU A 127 -7.53 24.40 2.55
CA GLU A 127 -6.28 24.53 1.79
C GLU A 127 -5.32 23.35 1.99
N GLN A 128 -5.42 22.65 3.12
CA GLN A 128 -4.55 21.53 3.42
C GLN A 128 -4.93 20.31 2.59
N PRO A 129 -4.00 19.72 1.79
CA PRO A 129 -4.28 18.55 1.00
C PRO A 129 -4.29 17.26 1.85
N CYS A 130 -5.01 16.26 1.35
CA CYS A 130 -4.87 14.87 1.75
C CYS A 130 -3.98 14.14 0.74
N MET A 131 -3.16 13.22 1.21
CA MET A 131 -2.22 12.45 0.40
C MET A 131 -2.21 10.99 0.83
N ALA A 132 -2.14 10.09 -0.14
CA ALA A 132 -1.76 8.70 0.06
C ALA A 132 -0.61 8.36 -0.89
N GLN A 133 0.46 7.79 -0.35
CA GLN A 133 1.61 7.29 -1.10
C GLN A 133 1.57 5.76 -1.01
N GLU A 134 1.34 5.11 -2.13
CA GLU A 134 1.33 3.64 -2.24
C GLU A 134 2.66 3.17 -2.82
N PHE A 135 3.53 2.67 -1.96
CA PHE A 135 4.82 2.09 -2.34
C PHE A 135 4.66 0.64 -2.74
N VAL A 136 5.29 0.23 -3.84
CA VAL A 136 5.14 -1.12 -4.40
C VAL A 136 6.50 -1.79 -4.58
N ASP A 137 6.54 -3.10 -4.28
CA ASP A 137 7.67 -3.99 -4.51
C ASP A 137 7.39 -4.86 -5.74
N GLU A 138 7.73 -4.34 -6.93
CA GLU A 138 7.55 -5.05 -8.22
C GLU A 138 8.82 -5.80 -8.60
N TYR A 139 8.87 -7.08 -8.23
CA TYR A 139 10.03 -7.95 -8.49
C TYR A 139 9.64 -9.29 -9.12
N GLY A 140 8.58 -9.31 -9.88
CA GLY A 140 8.18 -10.54 -10.56
C GLY A 140 6.90 -10.39 -11.36
N GLU A 141 6.59 -11.45 -12.09
CA GLU A 141 5.32 -11.61 -12.80
C GLU A 141 4.60 -12.82 -12.22
N TYR A 142 3.30 -12.68 -11.97
CA TYR A 142 2.50 -13.73 -11.35
C TYR A 142 1.39 -14.18 -12.29
N ASP A 143 1.19 -15.48 -12.37
CA ASP A 143 0.06 -16.04 -13.09
C ASP A 143 -1.24 -15.62 -12.38
N GLY A 144 -2.27 -15.28 -13.16
CA GLY A 144 -3.51 -14.75 -12.61
C GLY A 144 -4.18 -15.68 -11.60
N LEU A 145 -4.46 -15.16 -10.41
CA LEU A 145 -5.23 -15.86 -9.39
C LEU A 145 -6.73 -15.58 -9.54
N PRO A 146 -7.60 -16.55 -9.29
CA PRO A 146 -9.03 -16.33 -9.31
C PRO A 146 -9.43 -15.36 -8.17
N GLN A 147 -10.20 -14.33 -8.50
CA GLN A 147 -10.74 -13.40 -7.50
C GLN A 147 -11.78 -14.04 -6.57
N ARG A 148 -12.32 -15.18 -6.96
CA ARG A 148 -13.27 -15.98 -6.18
C ARG A 148 -12.97 -17.45 -6.34
N ALA A 149 -13.09 -18.18 -5.24
CA ALA A 149 -12.91 -19.62 -5.20
C ALA A 149 -14.01 -20.27 -4.35
N THR A 150 -14.29 -21.52 -4.60
CA THR A 150 -15.21 -22.32 -3.77
C THR A 150 -14.40 -23.18 -2.80
N LEU A 151 -15.00 -23.53 -1.66
CA LEU A 151 -14.37 -24.40 -0.69
C LEU A 151 -14.00 -25.75 -1.34
N GLY A 152 -12.76 -26.18 -1.17
CA GLY A 152 -12.22 -27.39 -1.78
C GLY A 152 -11.68 -27.22 -3.21
N GLN A 153 -11.82 -26.05 -3.82
CA GLN A 153 -11.21 -25.76 -5.11
C GLN A 153 -9.68 -25.74 -4.99
N LYS A 154 -9.00 -26.44 -5.90
CA LYS A 154 -7.54 -26.35 -6.03
C LYS A 154 -7.18 -25.09 -6.83
N ILE A 155 -6.26 -24.31 -6.29
CA ILE A 155 -5.72 -23.11 -6.92
C ILE A 155 -4.23 -23.35 -7.13
N SER A 156 -3.72 -23.04 -8.31
CA SER A 156 -2.28 -22.98 -8.59
C SER A 156 -1.78 -21.56 -8.37
N VAL A 157 -0.70 -21.43 -7.66
CA VAL A 157 0.06 -20.18 -7.50
C VAL A 157 1.38 -20.37 -8.23
N ALA A 158 1.65 -19.56 -9.21
CA ALA A 158 2.85 -19.64 -10.01
C ALA A 158 3.29 -18.24 -10.49
N GLY A 159 4.54 -18.10 -10.86
CA GLY A 159 5.08 -16.86 -11.36
C GLY A 159 6.57 -16.93 -11.62
N GLU A 160 7.17 -15.80 -11.92
CA GLU A 160 8.61 -15.62 -12.10
C GLU A 160 9.11 -14.47 -11.21
N ILE A 161 10.20 -14.68 -10.50
CA ILE A 161 10.85 -13.66 -9.67
C ILE A 161 12.06 -13.09 -10.42
N HIS A 162 12.16 -11.76 -10.42
CA HIS A 162 13.21 -11.02 -11.11
C HIS A 162 14.27 -10.49 -10.15
N ALA A 163 15.52 -10.50 -10.59
CA ALA A 163 16.62 -9.89 -9.84
C ALA A 163 16.32 -8.41 -9.51
N PRO A 164 16.75 -7.90 -8.36
CA PRO A 164 17.64 -8.54 -7.39
C PRO A 164 16.91 -9.44 -6.37
N ALA A 165 15.59 -9.62 -6.48
CA ALA A 165 14.85 -10.52 -5.60
C ALA A 165 15.06 -11.99 -5.98
N GLU A 166 14.93 -12.85 -4.98
CA GLU A 166 14.96 -14.30 -5.11
C GLU A 166 13.69 -14.90 -4.51
N PHE A 167 13.27 -16.06 -5.02
CA PHE A 167 12.09 -16.72 -4.48
C PHE A 167 12.36 -17.24 -3.07
N GLY A 168 11.64 -16.67 -2.09
CA GLY A 168 11.72 -17.10 -0.70
C GLY A 168 10.67 -18.13 -0.30
N GLY A 169 9.46 -17.99 -0.83
CA GLY A 169 8.33 -18.85 -0.50
C GLY A 169 7.00 -18.18 -0.83
N VAL A 170 5.90 -18.90 -0.60
CA VAL A 170 4.52 -18.40 -0.71
C VAL A 170 3.87 -18.47 0.66
N GLY A 171 3.39 -17.35 1.14
CA GLY A 171 2.58 -17.25 2.36
C GLY A 171 1.09 -17.13 2.00
N LEU A 172 0.25 -17.84 2.73
CA LEU A 172 -1.21 -17.72 2.67
C LEU A 172 -1.73 -17.23 4.02
N ALA A 173 -2.42 -16.10 4.03
CA ALA A 173 -3.08 -15.59 5.22
C ALA A 173 -4.60 -15.61 5.04
N ARG A 174 -5.33 -15.96 6.09
CA ARG A 174 -6.77 -15.78 6.16
C ARG A 174 -7.05 -14.45 6.81
N ILE A 175 -7.84 -13.65 6.15
CA ILE A 175 -8.32 -12.40 6.71
C ILE A 175 -9.85 -12.43 6.79
N GLU A 176 -10.37 -11.81 7.84
CA GLU A 176 -11.82 -11.61 7.95
C GLU A 176 -12.31 -10.70 6.82
N PRO A 177 -13.52 -10.95 6.29
CA PRO A 177 -14.09 -10.03 5.33
C PRO A 177 -14.15 -8.61 5.86
N ALA A 178 -13.82 -7.66 5.02
CA ALA A 178 -13.85 -6.23 5.36
C ALA A 178 -15.24 -5.83 5.89
N LYS A 179 -15.26 -5.04 6.96
CA LYS A 179 -16.49 -4.54 7.60
C LYS A 179 -16.50 -3.02 7.52
N LYS A 180 -17.69 -2.45 7.33
CA LYS A 180 -17.85 -0.99 7.36
C LYS A 180 -17.38 -0.41 8.69
N LEU A 181 -16.55 0.63 8.60
CA LEU A 181 -15.99 1.35 9.73
C LEU A 181 -16.44 2.81 9.70
N GLY A 182 -16.73 3.37 10.87
CA GLY A 182 -17.05 4.79 10.97
C GLY A 182 -15.82 5.65 11.19
N ALA A 183 -15.86 6.92 10.77
CA ALA A 183 -14.75 7.87 10.89
C ALA A 183 -14.21 7.99 12.32
N ALA A 184 -15.07 8.01 13.32
CA ALA A 184 -14.65 8.06 14.73
C ALA A 184 -13.80 6.86 15.16
N HIS A 185 -14.12 5.65 14.65
CA HIS A 185 -13.31 4.47 14.89
C HIS A 185 -11.97 4.58 14.15
N LEU A 186 -12.01 4.96 12.87
CA LEU A 186 -10.81 5.09 12.01
C LEU A 186 -9.82 6.10 12.59
N ASN A 187 -10.28 7.25 13.06
CA ASN A 187 -9.42 8.26 13.69
C ASN A 187 -8.80 7.81 15.03
N GLY A 188 -9.26 6.71 15.59
CA GLY A 188 -8.67 6.06 16.77
C GLY A 188 -7.70 4.93 16.42
N THR A 189 -7.50 4.63 15.14
CA THR A 189 -6.56 3.61 14.69
C THR A 189 -5.17 4.22 14.45
N SER A 190 -4.16 3.37 14.49
CA SER A 190 -2.77 3.73 14.15
C SER A 190 -2.29 2.87 12.97
N SER A 191 -1.03 2.46 12.98
CA SER A 191 -0.50 1.50 12.00
C SER A 191 -1.32 0.20 11.98
N TYR A 192 -1.50 -0.37 10.81
CA TYR A 192 -2.11 -1.68 10.68
C TYR A 192 -1.04 -2.76 10.44
N PRO A 193 -1.15 -3.92 11.09
CA PRO A 193 -0.21 -5.01 10.87
C PRO A 193 -0.58 -5.79 9.61
N VAL A 194 0.42 -6.08 8.78
CA VAL A 194 0.26 -7.07 7.70
C VAL A 194 -0.04 -8.43 8.36
N PRO A 195 -1.07 -9.17 7.92
CA PRO A 195 -1.42 -10.46 8.51
C PRO A 195 -0.26 -11.45 8.44
N ASN A 196 0.00 -12.15 9.54
CA ASN A 196 0.92 -13.29 9.51
C ASN A 196 0.32 -14.41 8.66
N PRO A 197 1.12 -15.09 7.83
CA PRO A 197 0.64 -16.22 7.07
C PRO A 197 0.25 -17.40 7.99
N ASP A 198 -0.90 -18.00 7.72
CA ASP A 198 -1.35 -19.25 8.35
C ASP A 198 -0.57 -20.44 7.82
N ASP A 199 -0.28 -20.43 6.51
CA ASP A 199 0.50 -21.46 5.83
C ASP A 199 1.67 -20.82 5.06
N LEU A 200 2.81 -21.49 5.12
CA LEU A 200 4.02 -21.12 4.39
C LEU A 200 4.49 -22.28 3.51
N TYR A 201 4.70 -22.00 2.24
CA TYR A 201 5.16 -22.95 1.23
C TYR A 201 6.55 -22.57 0.77
N PHE A 202 7.50 -23.46 0.95
CA PHE A 202 8.92 -23.28 0.63
C PHE A 202 9.38 -24.26 -0.43
N PRO A 203 10.52 -24.03 -1.09
CA PRO A 203 11.19 -25.05 -1.90
C PRO A 203 11.54 -26.31 -1.10
N ALA A 204 11.91 -27.37 -1.80
CA ALA A 204 12.37 -28.61 -1.17
C ALA A 204 13.59 -28.34 -0.26
N GLY A 205 13.62 -29.00 0.90
CA GLY A 205 14.65 -28.83 1.93
C GLY A 205 14.20 -28.02 3.14
N PHE A 206 13.06 -27.36 3.06
CA PHE A 206 12.44 -26.67 4.19
C PHE A 206 11.18 -27.38 4.68
N LYS A 207 10.81 -27.15 5.94
CA LYS A 207 9.54 -27.64 6.48
C LYS A 207 8.39 -26.87 5.82
N THR A 208 7.53 -27.57 5.09
CA THR A 208 6.44 -26.99 4.31
C THR A 208 5.31 -28.01 4.15
N PRO A 209 4.03 -27.61 4.07
CA PRO A 209 2.93 -28.53 3.78
C PRO A 209 3.10 -29.26 2.45
N LYS A 210 3.61 -28.56 1.45
CA LYS A 210 3.94 -29.09 0.12
C LYS A 210 5.08 -28.26 -0.46
N PRO A 211 6.16 -28.89 -0.95
CA PRO A 211 7.26 -28.17 -1.58
C PRO A 211 6.82 -27.41 -2.83
N VAL A 212 7.28 -26.18 -2.98
CA VAL A 212 7.18 -25.41 -4.20
C VAL A 212 8.20 -25.94 -5.21
N LYS A 213 7.76 -26.17 -6.43
CA LYS A 213 8.67 -26.52 -7.52
C LYS A 213 9.31 -25.25 -8.07
N LEU A 214 10.63 -25.30 -8.27
CA LEU A 214 11.37 -24.23 -8.89
C LEU A 214 11.97 -24.72 -10.23
N GLU A 215 11.77 -23.93 -11.28
CA GLU A 215 12.33 -24.15 -12.60
C GLU A 215 13.04 -22.85 -13.05
N GLY A 216 14.32 -22.73 -12.71
CA GLY A 216 15.03 -21.48 -12.87
C GLY A 216 14.45 -20.38 -11.97
N LYS A 217 13.90 -19.32 -12.56
CA LYS A 217 13.25 -18.20 -11.86
C LYS A 217 11.74 -18.40 -11.63
N ARG A 218 11.14 -19.42 -12.25
CA ARG A 218 9.72 -19.75 -12.08
C ARG A 218 9.48 -20.64 -10.88
N PHE A 219 8.37 -20.41 -10.22
CA PHE A 219 7.86 -21.24 -9.12
C PHE A 219 6.44 -21.70 -9.41
#